data_d92e7f019e688c7c9f09153b319206a3
#
_entry.id   d92e7f019e688c7c9f09153b319206a3
#
_cell.length_a   1.000
_cell.length_b   1.000
_cell.length_c   1.000
_cell.angle_alpha   90.00
_cell.angle_beta   90.00
_cell.angle_gamma   90.00
#
_symmetry.space_group_name_H-M   'P 1'
#
loop_
_entity.id
_entity.type
_entity.pdbx_description
1 polymer ?
#
loop_
_entity_poly.entity_id
_entity_poly.type
_entity_poly.pdbx_seq_one_letter_code
_entity_poly.pdbx_strand_id
1 'polypeptide(L)'
;MRKSQWCKPLVLGVMLMAGQVLFAQELKDDKGYKEKLASIESKLKSGDLANALQSIEETLERYPKGAEVYYAKSLLYAQARNFEVALPAAEEAVKIAPENILYNNHLLELYKSKGDFDSAVQLLDDFIKTQPDNPQVYREKIMMQHAGKKSEDALKTYDETKAKFGETDTLDVLKAEILMDLDRTKEANDLLQNWREKKSPIRQVYSTLSYIMMDQNKPKEALDVLEEGLATTKDDLLYMDMADANMALKKSPQAFENIKKSFQSNTVNFIDKHRVMMSLVNNNKDFSKDQLQDLANVLVLKHPRMPDSHMFKGDILWMRGELDQAKSLYLTTVTMNPQHVEAWRKLINVELAANQLDEAIVDGNEALRNNPNNVIITYFVGVAYMMKKDTDNARLYLERALDQSANENDFVKSMVYGGLGDLYHEIKMESASEVAYDEAIKLDSNNVTVLNNAAYYLALQKKDLEKAAEYSRRSNELEPSSGTFQDTYAWVLFQQGKYQEALPWIEKAIKNSEPSGVLFEHYGDILSKVGKNKEAVKQWEKALTMADGSSIDKEKLKKKISEKKYIE
;
A
#
# COMPACT_ATOMS: atom_id res chain seq x y z
N MET A 1 12.24 -12.84 2.23
CA MET A 1 11.16 -13.75 1.77
C MET A 1 10.44 -13.11 0.60
N ARG A 2 10.86 -13.39 -0.64
CA ARG A 2 10.08 -12.98 -1.83
C ARG A 2 8.84 -13.88 -1.89
N LYS A 3 7.68 -13.36 -1.47
CA LYS A 3 6.41 -13.96 -1.84
C LYS A 3 6.29 -13.93 -3.35
N SER A 4 6.04 -15.07 -3.94
CA SER A 4 5.91 -15.32 -5.37
C SER A 4 5.21 -14.17 -6.12
N GLN A 5 5.86 -13.69 -7.19
CA GLN A 5 5.42 -12.56 -8.04
C GLN A 5 4.25 -12.92 -8.96
N TRP A 6 3.18 -13.57 -8.48
CA TRP A 6 2.12 -14.09 -9.34
C TRP A 6 0.79 -13.34 -9.27
N CYS A 7 0.73 -12.16 -8.65
CA CYS A 7 -0.46 -11.30 -8.75
C CYS A 7 -0.17 -10.12 -9.68
N LYS A 8 -0.24 -10.34 -11.00
CA LYS A 8 -0.53 -9.25 -11.93
C LYS A 8 -1.99 -8.84 -11.71
N PRO A 9 -2.31 -7.54 -11.49
CA PRO A 9 -3.70 -7.13 -11.60
C PRO A 9 -4.16 -7.43 -13.03
N LEU A 10 -5.23 -8.23 -13.15
CA LEU A 10 -5.95 -8.38 -14.40
C LEU A 10 -6.46 -7.00 -14.82
N VAL A 11 -5.71 -6.32 -15.69
CA VAL A 11 -6.28 -5.25 -16.51
C VAL A 11 -7.08 -5.99 -17.59
N LEU A 12 -8.30 -6.37 -17.23
CA LEU A 12 -9.31 -6.78 -18.20
C LEU A 12 -9.75 -5.52 -18.95
N GLY A 13 -8.97 -5.13 -19.95
CA GLY A 13 -9.58 -4.50 -21.10
C GLY A 13 -10.61 -5.49 -21.62
N VAL A 14 -11.89 -5.12 -21.62
CA VAL A 14 -12.95 -5.86 -22.26
C VAL A 14 -12.64 -5.89 -23.77
N MET A 15 -11.68 -6.70 -24.18
CA MET A 15 -11.52 -7.12 -25.57
C MET A 15 -12.45 -8.30 -25.77
N LEU A 16 -13.74 -7.99 -25.93
CA LEU A 16 -14.60 -8.81 -26.76
C LEU A 16 -14.05 -8.68 -28.19
N MET A 17 -12.97 -9.42 -28.47
CA MET A 17 -12.55 -9.60 -29.86
C MET A 17 -13.65 -10.36 -30.58
N ALA A 18 -14.21 -9.76 -31.60
CA ALA A 18 -14.99 -10.42 -32.63
C ALA A 18 -14.09 -11.41 -33.40
N GLY A 19 -13.70 -12.50 -32.74
CA GLY A 19 -13.04 -13.65 -33.28
C GLY A 19 -13.98 -14.84 -33.10
N GLN A 20 -14.24 -15.58 -34.13
CA GLN A 20 -15.16 -16.71 -34.27
C GLN A 20 -15.33 -17.50 -32.98
N VAL A 21 -16.35 -17.13 -32.19
CA VAL A 21 -16.77 -17.88 -31.03
C VAL A 21 -17.34 -19.20 -31.53
N LEU A 22 -16.73 -20.32 -31.17
CA LEU A 22 -17.27 -21.64 -31.40
C LEU A 22 -18.47 -21.82 -30.45
N PHE A 23 -19.66 -21.60 -30.97
CA PHE A 23 -20.92 -21.81 -30.25
C PHE A 23 -21.09 -23.30 -29.89
N ALA A 24 -21.72 -23.59 -28.77
CA ALA A 24 -22.25 -24.92 -28.53
C ALA A 24 -23.17 -25.30 -29.69
N GLN A 25 -22.95 -26.46 -30.24
CA GLN A 25 -23.47 -26.85 -31.56
C GLN A 25 -25.00 -26.77 -31.66
N GLU A 26 -25.73 -26.92 -30.52
CA GLU A 26 -27.20 -26.88 -30.43
C GLU A 26 -27.80 -25.45 -30.44
N LEU A 27 -27.06 -24.42 -30.01
CA LEU A 27 -27.56 -23.02 -29.91
C LEU A 27 -27.07 -22.12 -31.06
N LYS A 28 -26.18 -22.64 -31.93
CA LYS A 28 -25.58 -21.87 -33.04
C LYS A 28 -26.59 -21.21 -33.98
N ASP A 29 -27.76 -21.81 -34.13
CA ASP A 29 -28.78 -21.37 -35.08
C ASP A 29 -30.03 -20.77 -34.39
N ASP A 30 -30.09 -20.78 -33.06
CA ASP A 30 -31.21 -20.16 -32.32
C ASP A 30 -31.13 -18.63 -32.39
N LYS A 31 -32.06 -18.02 -33.12
CA LYS A 31 -32.15 -16.57 -33.30
C LYS A 31 -32.41 -15.84 -31.96
N GLY A 32 -33.24 -16.42 -31.08
CA GLY A 32 -33.57 -15.83 -29.77
C GLY A 32 -32.35 -15.81 -28.86
N TYR A 33 -31.53 -16.86 -28.88
CA TYR A 33 -30.28 -16.90 -28.14
C TYR A 33 -29.28 -15.83 -28.60
N LYS A 34 -29.09 -15.69 -29.93
CA LYS A 34 -28.21 -14.66 -30.51
C LYS A 34 -28.65 -13.24 -30.15
N GLU A 35 -29.95 -12.96 -30.17
CA GLU A 35 -30.49 -11.65 -29.80
C GLU A 35 -30.23 -11.34 -28.32
N LYS A 36 -30.41 -12.33 -27.43
CA LYS A 36 -30.12 -12.19 -26.01
C LYS A 36 -28.64 -11.96 -25.73
N LEU A 37 -27.75 -12.73 -26.40
CA LEU A 37 -26.30 -12.59 -26.25
C LEU A 37 -25.83 -11.21 -26.73
N ALA A 38 -26.32 -10.72 -27.88
CA ALA A 38 -26.03 -9.38 -28.38
C ALA A 38 -26.51 -8.27 -27.42
N SER A 39 -27.67 -8.47 -26.76
CA SER A 39 -28.17 -7.55 -25.73
C SER A 39 -27.26 -7.49 -24.50
N ILE A 40 -26.82 -8.66 -24.00
CA ILE A 40 -25.85 -8.75 -22.89
C ILE A 40 -24.55 -8.02 -23.26
N GLU A 41 -24.00 -8.32 -24.44
CA GLU A 41 -22.77 -7.70 -24.93
C GLU A 41 -22.88 -6.18 -25.05
N SER A 42 -24.00 -5.67 -25.54
CA SER A 42 -24.28 -4.23 -25.64
C SER A 42 -24.28 -3.54 -24.26
N LYS A 43 -24.94 -4.18 -23.25
CA LYS A 43 -25.02 -3.65 -21.88
C LYS A 43 -23.63 -3.66 -21.21
N LEU A 44 -22.84 -4.72 -21.41
CA LEU A 44 -21.47 -4.79 -20.93
C LEU A 44 -20.59 -3.67 -21.53
N LYS A 45 -20.71 -3.42 -22.83
CA LYS A 45 -19.99 -2.35 -23.53
C LYS A 45 -20.38 -0.96 -23.05
N SER A 46 -21.64 -0.75 -22.69
CA SER A 46 -22.13 0.53 -22.15
C SER A 46 -21.86 0.73 -20.66
N GLY A 47 -21.31 -0.28 -19.96
CA GLY A 47 -21.06 -0.22 -18.52
C GLY A 47 -22.32 -0.41 -17.66
N ASP A 48 -23.45 -0.80 -18.25
CA ASP A 48 -24.71 -1.06 -17.54
C ASP A 48 -24.71 -2.47 -16.93
N LEU A 49 -23.87 -2.62 -15.88
CA LEU A 49 -23.57 -3.92 -15.29
C LEU A 49 -24.80 -4.55 -14.59
N ALA A 50 -25.67 -3.74 -13.98
CA ALA A 50 -26.87 -4.24 -13.30
C ALA A 50 -27.85 -4.90 -14.30
N ASN A 51 -28.17 -4.20 -15.39
CA ASN A 51 -29.03 -4.72 -16.44
C ASN A 51 -28.37 -5.83 -17.26
N ALA A 52 -27.02 -5.84 -17.38
CA ALA A 52 -26.29 -6.94 -17.97
C ALA A 52 -26.46 -8.23 -17.13
N LEU A 53 -26.28 -8.15 -15.81
CA LEU A 53 -26.47 -9.25 -14.88
C LEU A 53 -27.89 -9.83 -14.94
N GLN A 54 -28.91 -8.97 -14.87
CA GLN A 54 -30.29 -9.41 -15.01
C GLN A 54 -30.52 -10.17 -16.32
N SER A 55 -30.00 -9.63 -17.44
CA SER A 55 -30.12 -10.28 -18.76
C SER A 55 -29.37 -11.62 -18.84
N ILE A 56 -28.25 -11.75 -18.16
CA ILE A 56 -27.49 -13.01 -18.03
C ILE A 56 -28.36 -14.05 -17.32
N GLU A 57 -28.93 -13.75 -16.16
CA GLU A 57 -29.77 -14.70 -15.40
C GLU A 57 -31.00 -15.13 -16.20
N GLU A 58 -31.75 -14.17 -16.76
CA GLU A 58 -32.92 -14.46 -17.63
C GLU A 58 -32.55 -15.33 -18.85
N THR A 59 -31.34 -15.14 -19.39
CA THR A 59 -30.89 -15.91 -20.55
C THR A 59 -30.50 -17.32 -20.14
N LEU A 60 -29.84 -17.51 -18.99
CA LEU A 60 -29.48 -18.83 -18.47
C LEU A 60 -30.71 -19.66 -18.07
N GLU A 61 -31.76 -19.03 -17.53
CA GLU A 61 -33.03 -19.72 -17.25
C GLU A 61 -33.65 -20.32 -18.52
N ARG A 62 -33.58 -19.61 -19.64
CA ARG A 62 -34.13 -20.05 -20.92
C ARG A 62 -33.19 -20.95 -21.71
N TYR A 63 -31.89 -20.70 -21.62
CA TYR A 63 -30.82 -21.37 -22.39
C TYR A 63 -29.74 -21.90 -21.41
N PRO A 64 -30.03 -22.94 -20.62
CA PRO A 64 -29.11 -23.45 -19.61
C PRO A 64 -27.80 -24.08 -20.16
N LYS A 65 -27.70 -24.24 -21.49
CA LYS A 65 -26.48 -24.68 -22.18
C LYS A 65 -25.74 -23.54 -22.88
N GLY A 66 -25.99 -22.28 -22.49
CA GLY A 66 -25.35 -21.10 -23.07
C GLY A 66 -23.94 -20.87 -22.49
N ALA A 67 -22.93 -21.53 -23.03
CA ALA A 67 -21.54 -21.40 -22.54
C ALA A 67 -21.02 -19.96 -22.54
N GLU A 68 -21.36 -19.18 -23.57
CA GLU A 68 -21.00 -17.77 -23.72
C GLU A 68 -21.58 -16.91 -22.59
N VAL A 69 -22.80 -17.24 -22.15
CA VAL A 69 -23.50 -16.50 -21.09
C VAL A 69 -22.89 -16.83 -19.72
N TYR A 70 -22.53 -18.10 -19.47
CA TYR A 70 -21.78 -18.48 -18.27
C TYR A 70 -20.41 -17.82 -18.24
N TYR A 71 -19.70 -17.76 -19.36
CA TYR A 71 -18.43 -17.06 -19.48
C TYR A 71 -18.59 -15.56 -19.18
N ALA A 72 -19.61 -14.89 -19.72
CA ALA A 72 -19.90 -13.49 -19.43
C ALA A 72 -20.25 -13.27 -17.93
N LYS A 73 -21.03 -14.18 -17.33
CA LYS A 73 -21.30 -14.18 -15.88
C LYS A 73 -20.02 -14.26 -15.09
N SER A 74 -19.17 -15.21 -15.41
CA SER A 74 -17.89 -15.41 -14.73
C SER A 74 -16.98 -14.18 -14.83
N LEU A 75 -16.87 -13.56 -16.00
CA LEU A 75 -16.06 -12.34 -16.18
C LEU A 75 -16.52 -11.19 -15.27
N LEU A 76 -17.84 -10.96 -15.20
CA LEU A 76 -18.40 -9.90 -14.37
C LEU A 76 -18.11 -10.10 -12.88
N TYR A 77 -18.34 -11.31 -12.39
CA TYR A 77 -18.10 -11.62 -10.97
C TYR A 77 -16.60 -11.68 -10.63
N ALA A 78 -15.76 -12.10 -11.57
CA ALA A 78 -14.31 -12.05 -11.43
C ALA A 78 -13.79 -10.61 -11.30
N GLN A 79 -14.33 -9.68 -12.10
CA GLN A 79 -14.00 -8.26 -12.01
C GLN A 79 -14.36 -7.68 -10.63
N ALA A 80 -15.50 -8.12 -10.06
CA ALA A 80 -15.92 -7.75 -8.71
C ALA A 80 -15.19 -8.54 -7.60
N ARG A 81 -14.22 -9.41 -7.95
CA ARG A 81 -13.51 -10.34 -7.06
C ARG A 81 -14.42 -11.30 -6.28
N ASN A 82 -15.62 -11.52 -6.78
CA ASN A 82 -16.55 -12.50 -6.23
C ASN A 82 -16.31 -13.88 -6.84
N PHE A 83 -15.26 -14.55 -6.37
CA PHE A 83 -14.85 -15.87 -6.89
C PHE A 83 -15.84 -16.99 -6.56
N GLU A 84 -16.68 -16.84 -5.55
CA GLU A 84 -17.70 -17.83 -5.18
C GLU A 84 -18.76 -17.99 -6.28
N VAL A 85 -19.00 -16.96 -7.08
CA VAL A 85 -19.90 -17.00 -8.23
C VAL A 85 -19.15 -17.15 -9.56
N ALA A 86 -17.98 -16.51 -9.67
CA ALA A 86 -17.19 -16.50 -10.90
C ALA A 86 -16.70 -17.92 -11.28
N LEU A 87 -16.17 -18.67 -10.31
CA LEU A 87 -15.62 -20.00 -10.56
C LEU A 87 -16.66 -21.00 -11.07
N PRO A 88 -17.79 -21.24 -10.37
CA PRO A 88 -18.79 -22.19 -10.88
C PRO A 88 -19.33 -21.82 -12.27
N ALA A 89 -19.44 -20.52 -12.56
CA ALA A 89 -19.85 -20.07 -13.89
C ALA A 89 -18.76 -20.38 -14.96
N ALA A 90 -17.48 -20.19 -14.67
CA ALA A 90 -16.42 -20.58 -15.59
C ALA A 90 -16.35 -22.10 -15.81
N GLU A 91 -16.51 -22.88 -14.75
CA GLU A 91 -16.55 -24.35 -14.80
C GLU A 91 -17.70 -24.85 -15.69
N GLU A 92 -18.91 -24.28 -15.56
CA GLU A 92 -20.02 -24.65 -16.45
C GLU A 92 -19.76 -24.22 -17.91
N ALA A 93 -19.12 -23.07 -18.16
CA ALA A 93 -18.74 -22.66 -19.51
C ALA A 93 -17.76 -23.67 -20.15
N VAL A 94 -16.75 -24.10 -19.41
CA VAL A 94 -15.77 -25.11 -19.88
C VAL A 94 -16.43 -26.48 -20.04
N LYS A 95 -17.29 -26.90 -19.12
CA LYS A 95 -18.01 -28.17 -19.20
C LYS A 95 -18.91 -28.26 -20.43
N ILE A 96 -19.54 -27.16 -20.84
CA ILE A 96 -20.41 -27.09 -22.03
C ILE A 96 -19.57 -27.03 -23.30
N ALA A 97 -18.43 -26.32 -23.29
CA ALA A 97 -17.56 -26.11 -24.43
C ALA A 97 -16.09 -26.37 -24.10
N PRO A 98 -15.68 -27.63 -23.84
CA PRO A 98 -14.36 -27.98 -23.35
C PRO A 98 -13.22 -27.65 -24.31
N GLU A 99 -13.51 -27.58 -25.61
CA GLU A 99 -12.54 -27.23 -26.67
C GLU A 99 -12.29 -25.71 -26.75
N ASN A 100 -13.04 -24.89 -26.02
CA ASN A 100 -12.92 -23.44 -26.12
C ASN A 100 -11.74 -22.95 -25.29
N ILE A 101 -10.64 -22.64 -25.97
CA ILE A 101 -9.38 -22.17 -25.34
C ILE A 101 -9.60 -20.92 -24.48
N LEU A 102 -10.51 -20.01 -24.86
CA LEU A 102 -10.76 -18.77 -24.14
C LEU A 102 -11.38 -19.06 -22.76
N TYR A 103 -12.37 -19.97 -22.69
CA TYR A 103 -13.02 -20.35 -21.42
C TYR A 103 -12.05 -21.09 -20.50
N ASN A 104 -11.29 -21.99 -21.08
CA ASN A 104 -10.26 -22.76 -20.41
C ASN A 104 -9.18 -21.86 -19.78
N ASN A 105 -8.65 -20.92 -20.56
CA ASN A 105 -7.67 -19.96 -20.05
C ASN A 105 -8.24 -19.07 -18.95
N HIS A 106 -9.49 -18.65 -19.07
CA HIS A 106 -10.16 -17.86 -18.03
C HIS A 106 -10.33 -18.67 -16.74
N LEU A 107 -10.78 -19.91 -16.83
CA LEU A 107 -10.90 -20.79 -15.66
C LEU A 107 -9.54 -21.03 -14.98
N LEU A 108 -8.48 -21.26 -15.78
CA LEU A 108 -7.12 -21.40 -15.26
C LEU A 108 -6.67 -20.15 -14.47
N GLU A 109 -6.92 -18.96 -15.02
CA GLU A 109 -6.58 -17.71 -14.33
C GLU A 109 -7.41 -17.50 -13.04
N LEU A 110 -8.66 -17.95 -13.00
CA LEU A 110 -9.48 -17.92 -11.78
C LEU A 110 -8.92 -18.85 -10.70
N TYR A 111 -8.58 -20.09 -11.03
CA TYR A 111 -7.93 -21.01 -10.10
C TYR A 111 -6.61 -20.46 -9.57
N LYS A 112 -5.77 -19.89 -10.44
CA LYS A 112 -4.54 -19.19 -10.04
C LYS A 112 -4.82 -18.04 -9.08
N SER A 113 -5.83 -17.22 -9.36
CA SER A 113 -6.18 -16.04 -8.55
C SER A 113 -6.71 -16.43 -7.17
N LYS A 114 -7.43 -17.55 -7.07
CA LYS A 114 -7.93 -18.11 -5.81
C LYS A 114 -6.84 -18.88 -5.05
N GLY A 115 -5.75 -19.25 -5.72
CA GLY A 115 -4.72 -20.14 -5.15
C GLY A 115 -5.14 -21.61 -5.13
N ASP A 116 -6.13 -22.00 -5.93
CA ASP A 116 -6.57 -23.39 -6.10
C ASP A 116 -5.70 -24.06 -7.17
N PHE A 117 -4.46 -24.35 -6.76
CA PHE A 117 -3.47 -24.92 -7.68
C PHE A 117 -3.77 -26.37 -8.03
N ASP A 118 -4.50 -27.12 -7.20
CA ASP A 118 -4.86 -28.51 -7.47
C ASP A 118 -5.87 -28.58 -8.64
N SER A 119 -6.91 -27.77 -8.62
CA SER A 119 -7.87 -27.67 -9.71
C SER A 119 -7.21 -27.13 -10.99
N ALA A 120 -6.27 -26.19 -10.86
CA ALA A 120 -5.49 -25.71 -12.00
C ALA A 120 -4.66 -26.81 -12.65
N VAL A 121 -3.99 -27.68 -11.87
CA VAL A 121 -3.22 -28.82 -12.36
C VAL A 121 -4.13 -29.82 -13.07
N GLN A 122 -5.29 -30.14 -12.50
CA GLN A 122 -6.23 -31.05 -13.13
C GLN A 122 -6.75 -30.53 -14.48
N LEU A 123 -7.06 -29.24 -14.57
CA LEU A 123 -7.44 -28.60 -15.84
C LEU A 123 -6.30 -28.67 -16.88
N LEU A 124 -5.06 -28.48 -16.45
CA LEU A 124 -3.88 -28.61 -17.32
C LEU A 124 -3.63 -30.05 -17.77
N ASP A 125 -3.96 -31.05 -16.94
CA ASP A 125 -3.93 -32.48 -17.34
C ASP A 125 -4.92 -32.76 -18.46
N ASP A 126 -6.09 -32.13 -18.46
CA ASP A 126 -7.06 -32.27 -19.56
C ASP A 126 -6.57 -31.53 -20.81
N PHE A 127 -5.88 -30.38 -20.66
CA PHE A 127 -5.24 -29.72 -21.83
C PHE A 127 -4.14 -30.57 -22.44
N ILE A 128 -3.33 -31.26 -21.64
CA ILE A 128 -2.28 -32.16 -22.12
C ILE A 128 -2.88 -33.31 -22.95
N LYS A 129 -4.07 -33.83 -22.62
CA LYS A 129 -4.75 -34.85 -23.39
C LYS A 129 -5.20 -34.34 -24.77
N THR A 130 -5.67 -33.09 -24.84
CA THR A 130 -6.16 -32.47 -26.08
C THR A 130 -5.04 -31.82 -26.91
N GLN A 131 -3.97 -31.34 -26.23
CA GLN A 131 -2.83 -30.66 -26.83
C GLN A 131 -1.51 -31.30 -26.40
N PRO A 132 -1.28 -32.58 -26.66
CA PRO A 132 -0.12 -33.31 -26.11
C PRO A 132 1.23 -32.74 -26.57
N ASP A 133 1.29 -32.05 -27.71
CA ASP A 133 2.52 -31.52 -28.29
C ASP A 133 2.74 -30.02 -28.02
N ASN A 134 2.00 -29.45 -27.05
CA ASN A 134 2.14 -28.06 -26.65
C ASN A 134 3.02 -27.93 -25.38
N PRO A 135 4.32 -27.57 -25.48
CA PRO A 135 5.23 -27.50 -24.33
C PRO A 135 4.82 -26.44 -23.31
N GLN A 136 4.05 -25.42 -23.75
CA GLN A 136 3.59 -24.36 -22.84
C GLN A 136 2.63 -24.91 -21.78
N VAL A 137 1.76 -25.85 -22.11
CA VAL A 137 0.82 -26.46 -21.15
C VAL A 137 1.57 -27.22 -20.05
N TYR A 138 2.63 -27.95 -20.42
CA TYR A 138 3.48 -28.65 -19.45
C TYR A 138 4.22 -27.67 -18.52
N ARG A 139 4.74 -26.58 -19.07
CA ARG A 139 5.36 -25.52 -18.26
C ARG A 139 4.37 -24.92 -17.26
N GLU A 140 3.17 -24.57 -17.69
CA GLU A 140 2.12 -24.08 -16.79
C GLU A 140 1.80 -25.10 -15.70
N LYS A 141 1.73 -26.40 -16.03
CA LYS A 141 1.52 -27.46 -15.03
C LYS A 141 2.65 -27.50 -13.99
N ILE A 142 3.91 -27.47 -14.42
CA ILE A 142 5.07 -27.40 -13.52
C ILE A 142 4.94 -26.19 -12.57
N MET A 143 4.61 -25.04 -13.13
CA MET A 143 4.43 -23.80 -12.36
C MET A 143 3.29 -23.92 -11.33
N MET A 144 2.15 -24.52 -11.69
CA MET A 144 1.02 -24.70 -10.77
C MET A 144 1.34 -25.71 -9.66
N GLN A 145 2.01 -26.83 -9.99
CA GLN A 145 2.47 -27.79 -9.00
C GLN A 145 3.44 -27.16 -8.01
N HIS A 146 4.40 -26.37 -8.50
CA HIS A 146 5.36 -25.66 -7.65
C HIS A 146 4.66 -24.61 -6.77
N ALA A 147 3.78 -23.78 -7.33
CA ALA A 147 3.00 -22.81 -6.58
C ALA A 147 2.11 -23.45 -5.50
N GLY A 148 1.59 -24.65 -5.78
CA GLY A 148 0.84 -25.50 -4.85
C GLY A 148 1.71 -26.25 -3.82
N LYS A 149 3.02 -25.94 -3.75
CA LYS A 149 3.99 -26.60 -2.86
C LYS A 149 4.17 -28.11 -3.12
N LYS A 150 3.90 -28.56 -4.35
CA LYS A 150 4.13 -29.93 -4.80
C LYS A 150 5.40 -29.98 -5.66
N SER A 151 6.52 -29.54 -5.09
CA SER A 151 7.79 -29.34 -5.79
C SER A 151 8.35 -30.62 -6.38
N GLU A 152 8.18 -31.78 -5.72
CA GLU A 152 8.62 -33.07 -6.26
C GLU A 152 7.78 -33.51 -7.47
N ASP A 153 6.45 -33.28 -7.46
CA ASP A 153 5.60 -33.53 -8.62
C ASP A 153 5.97 -32.60 -9.80
N ALA A 154 6.32 -31.35 -9.48
CA ALA A 154 6.80 -30.39 -10.47
C ALA A 154 8.11 -30.85 -11.14
N LEU A 155 9.07 -31.38 -10.36
CA LEU A 155 10.31 -31.96 -10.91
C LEU A 155 10.04 -33.19 -11.78
N LYS A 156 9.10 -34.05 -11.40
CA LYS A 156 8.71 -35.20 -12.23
C LYS A 156 8.10 -34.73 -13.55
N THR A 157 7.18 -33.78 -13.52
CA THR A 157 6.60 -33.20 -14.74
C THR A 157 7.66 -32.48 -15.58
N TYR A 158 8.67 -31.83 -14.95
CA TYR A 158 9.82 -31.28 -15.66
C TYR A 158 10.58 -32.37 -16.42
N ASP A 159 10.92 -33.51 -15.78
CA ASP A 159 11.67 -34.60 -16.42
C ASP A 159 10.89 -35.21 -17.60
N GLU A 160 9.58 -35.38 -17.47
CA GLU A 160 8.69 -35.80 -18.55
C GLU A 160 8.70 -34.78 -19.72
N THR A 161 8.65 -33.48 -19.41
CA THR A 161 8.67 -32.41 -20.40
C THR A 161 10.00 -32.35 -21.13
N LYS A 162 11.12 -32.45 -20.39
CA LYS A 162 12.46 -32.48 -20.99
C LYS A 162 12.66 -33.70 -21.88
N ALA A 163 12.19 -34.87 -21.47
CA ALA A 163 12.27 -36.10 -22.29
C ALA A 163 11.49 -35.97 -23.60
N LYS A 164 10.35 -35.28 -23.58
CA LYS A 164 9.47 -35.13 -24.76
C LYS A 164 9.88 -34.00 -25.70
N PHE A 165 10.26 -32.83 -25.16
CA PHE A 165 10.49 -31.61 -25.96
C PHE A 165 11.96 -31.17 -26.01
N GLY A 166 12.83 -31.83 -25.25
CA GLY A 166 14.23 -31.43 -25.11
C GLY A 166 14.49 -30.42 -24.03
N GLU A 167 15.76 -30.09 -23.84
CA GLU A 167 16.26 -29.15 -22.88
C GLU A 167 16.16 -27.70 -23.41
N THR A 168 15.64 -26.81 -22.59
CA THR A 168 15.61 -25.36 -22.90
C THR A 168 16.00 -24.55 -21.67
N ASP A 169 16.63 -23.40 -21.89
CA ASP A 169 17.00 -22.49 -20.80
C ASP A 169 15.81 -22.03 -19.95
N THR A 170 14.68 -21.76 -20.59
CA THR A 170 13.44 -21.36 -19.92
C THR A 170 12.90 -22.47 -19.02
N LEU A 171 12.98 -23.72 -19.45
CA LEU A 171 12.55 -24.88 -18.65
C LEU A 171 13.51 -25.11 -17.48
N ASP A 172 14.81 -24.95 -17.71
CA ASP A 172 15.83 -25.15 -16.70
C ASP A 172 15.87 -24.02 -15.66
N VAL A 173 15.52 -22.78 -16.03
CA VAL A 173 15.27 -21.69 -15.08
C VAL A 173 14.15 -22.09 -14.09
N LEU A 174 13.04 -22.62 -14.60
CA LEU A 174 11.93 -23.06 -13.75
C LEU A 174 12.36 -24.21 -12.81
N LYS A 175 13.15 -25.19 -13.32
CA LYS A 175 13.74 -26.22 -12.45
C LYS A 175 14.65 -25.64 -11.37
N ALA A 176 15.46 -24.65 -11.73
CA ALA A 176 16.36 -24.01 -10.78
C ALA A 176 15.58 -23.31 -9.64
N GLU A 177 14.48 -22.64 -9.96
CA GLU A 177 13.59 -22.04 -8.95
C GLU A 177 13.01 -23.10 -8.00
N ILE A 178 12.56 -24.23 -8.53
CA ILE A 178 12.04 -25.37 -7.75
C ILE A 178 13.15 -25.96 -6.84
N LEU A 179 14.35 -26.15 -7.37
CA LEU A 179 15.50 -26.67 -6.62
C LEU A 179 15.91 -25.75 -5.48
N MET A 180 15.83 -24.43 -5.69
CA MET A 180 16.12 -23.46 -4.64
C MET A 180 15.10 -23.53 -3.48
N ASP A 181 13.83 -23.71 -3.78
CA ASP A 181 12.78 -23.88 -2.76
C ASP A 181 12.90 -25.22 -2.00
N LEU A 182 13.62 -26.20 -2.58
CA LEU A 182 13.96 -27.49 -1.95
C LEU A 182 15.33 -27.47 -1.25
N ASP A 183 15.94 -26.29 -1.04
CA ASP A 183 17.29 -26.12 -0.48
C ASP A 183 18.41 -26.81 -1.30
N ARG A 184 18.13 -27.18 -2.56
CA ARG A 184 19.09 -27.80 -3.50
C ARG A 184 19.80 -26.74 -4.36
N THR A 185 20.20 -25.64 -3.72
CA THR A 185 20.77 -24.45 -4.38
C THR A 185 22.01 -24.76 -5.22
N LYS A 186 22.84 -25.73 -4.82
CA LYS A 186 24.01 -26.12 -5.61
C LYS A 186 23.62 -26.66 -6.99
N GLU A 187 22.64 -27.53 -7.04
CA GLU A 187 22.15 -28.10 -8.31
C GLU A 187 21.53 -27.03 -9.20
N ALA A 188 20.78 -26.09 -8.62
CA ALA A 188 20.24 -24.93 -9.34
C ALA A 188 21.36 -24.09 -9.95
N ASN A 189 22.41 -23.79 -9.18
CA ASN A 189 23.57 -23.04 -9.64
C ASN A 189 24.27 -23.74 -10.81
N ASP A 190 24.60 -25.03 -10.67
CA ASP A 190 25.33 -25.78 -11.68
C ASP A 190 24.54 -25.86 -13.00
N LEU A 191 23.22 -26.01 -12.90
CA LEU A 191 22.30 -26.01 -14.04
C LEU A 191 22.32 -24.67 -14.81
N LEU A 192 22.23 -23.56 -14.09
CA LEU A 192 22.18 -22.22 -14.69
C LEU A 192 23.57 -21.75 -15.15
N GLN A 193 24.67 -22.17 -14.52
CA GLN A 193 26.03 -21.90 -15.00
C GLN A 193 26.26 -22.48 -16.40
N ASN A 194 25.77 -23.70 -16.67
CA ASN A 194 25.84 -24.29 -18.02
C ASN A 194 25.14 -23.43 -19.06
N TRP A 195 23.99 -22.82 -18.75
CA TRP A 195 23.31 -21.89 -19.66
C TRP A 195 24.01 -20.55 -19.79
N ARG A 196 24.62 -20.06 -18.73
CA ARG A 196 25.48 -18.88 -18.77
C ARG A 196 26.67 -19.09 -19.73
N GLU A 197 27.37 -20.23 -19.62
CA GLU A 197 28.48 -20.57 -20.51
C GLU A 197 28.05 -20.65 -21.97
N LYS A 198 26.84 -21.14 -22.24
CA LYS A 198 26.21 -21.15 -23.57
C LYS A 198 25.70 -19.78 -24.03
N LYS A 199 25.87 -18.73 -23.20
CA LYS A 199 25.39 -17.37 -23.46
C LYS A 199 23.90 -17.32 -23.76
N SER A 200 23.10 -17.93 -22.88
CA SER A 200 21.62 -17.90 -23.00
C SER A 200 21.10 -16.47 -23.20
N PRO A 201 20.16 -16.24 -24.15
CA PRO A 201 19.53 -14.95 -24.33
C PRO A 201 18.45 -14.65 -23.26
N ILE A 202 18.21 -15.57 -22.33
CA ILE A 202 17.16 -15.47 -21.32
C ILE A 202 17.69 -14.75 -20.07
N ARG A 203 17.16 -13.57 -19.80
CA ARG A 203 17.51 -12.74 -18.63
C ARG A 203 17.48 -13.51 -17.32
N GLN A 204 16.46 -14.35 -17.13
CA GLN A 204 16.23 -15.10 -15.89
C GLN A 204 17.43 -16.00 -15.52
N VAL A 205 18.20 -16.51 -16.48
CA VAL A 205 19.42 -17.27 -16.19
C VAL A 205 20.37 -16.44 -15.33
N TYR A 206 20.63 -15.20 -15.72
CA TYR A 206 21.56 -14.30 -15.02
C TYR A 206 20.97 -13.74 -13.73
N SER A 207 19.69 -13.38 -13.76
CA SER A 207 18.97 -12.86 -12.60
C SER A 207 18.88 -13.89 -11.47
N THR A 208 18.57 -15.15 -11.80
CA THR A 208 18.48 -16.24 -10.80
C THR A 208 19.88 -16.63 -10.28
N LEU A 209 20.90 -16.68 -11.15
CA LEU A 209 22.29 -16.88 -10.71
C LEU A 209 22.74 -15.77 -9.75
N SER A 210 22.46 -14.53 -10.08
CA SER A 210 22.80 -13.41 -9.20
C SER A 210 22.08 -13.50 -7.84
N TYR A 211 20.83 -13.91 -7.84
CA TYR A 211 20.07 -14.15 -6.60
C TYR A 211 20.75 -15.23 -5.73
N ILE A 212 21.15 -16.37 -6.33
CA ILE A 212 21.89 -17.43 -5.62
C ILE A 212 23.20 -16.88 -5.01
N MET A 213 23.92 -16.05 -5.76
CA MET A 213 25.17 -15.45 -5.28
C MET A 213 24.92 -14.42 -4.15
N MET A 214 23.86 -13.64 -4.27
CA MET A 214 23.47 -12.69 -3.22
C MET A 214 23.10 -13.41 -1.91
N ASP A 215 22.36 -14.52 -1.99
CA ASP A 215 22.00 -15.35 -0.84
C ASP A 215 23.25 -15.96 -0.17
N GLN A 216 24.28 -16.30 -0.96
CA GLN A 216 25.58 -16.74 -0.48
C GLN A 216 26.50 -15.60 0.02
N ASN A 217 25.98 -14.38 0.11
CA ASN A 217 26.76 -13.18 0.48
C ASN A 217 27.94 -12.89 -0.45
N LYS A 218 27.76 -13.10 -1.76
CA LYS A 218 28.74 -12.85 -2.84
C LYS A 218 28.29 -11.76 -3.82
N PRO A 219 28.02 -10.53 -3.36
CA PRO A 219 27.42 -9.50 -4.20
C PRO A 219 28.33 -9.04 -5.34
N LYS A 220 29.65 -9.22 -5.25
CA LYS A 220 30.56 -8.90 -6.34
C LYS A 220 30.41 -9.89 -7.51
N GLU A 221 30.36 -11.19 -7.19
CA GLU A 221 30.14 -12.23 -8.20
C GLU A 221 28.76 -12.10 -8.85
N ALA A 222 27.73 -11.74 -8.05
CA ALA A 222 26.39 -11.42 -8.56
C ALA A 222 26.43 -10.28 -9.58
N LEU A 223 27.15 -9.19 -9.27
CA LEU A 223 27.29 -8.06 -10.18
C LEU A 223 28.00 -8.45 -11.49
N ASP A 224 29.09 -9.23 -11.42
CA ASP A 224 29.83 -9.71 -12.60
C ASP A 224 28.90 -10.54 -13.53
N VAL A 225 28.05 -11.41 -12.95
CA VAL A 225 27.04 -12.20 -13.70
C VAL A 225 25.99 -11.30 -14.35
N LEU A 226 25.51 -10.29 -13.62
CA LEU A 226 24.50 -9.36 -14.14
C LEU A 226 25.04 -8.48 -15.28
N GLU A 227 26.29 -8.04 -15.19
CA GLU A 227 26.98 -7.27 -16.26
C GLU A 227 27.12 -8.12 -17.53
N GLU A 228 27.50 -9.39 -17.40
CA GLU A 228 27.54 -10.34 -18.52
C GLU A 228 26.14 -10.57 -19.10
N GLY A 229 25.15 -10.76 -18.22
CA GLY A 229 23.74 -10.92 -18.60
C GLY A 229 23.21 -9.72 -19.38
N LEU A 230 23.49 -8.51 -18.92
CA LEU A 230 23.10 -7.27 -19.61
C LEU A 230 23.74 -7.15 -20.99
N ALA A 231 25.04 -7.50 -21.09
CA ALA A 231 25.76 -7.48 -22.35
C ALA A 231 25.18 -8.50 -23.36
N THR A 232 24.75 -9.66 -22.87
CA THR A 232 24.21 -10.77 -23.69
C THR A 232 22.77 -10.55 -24.08
N THR A 233 21.89 -10.24 -23.12
CA THR A 233 20.44 -10.22 -23.31
C THR A 233 19.90 -8.86 -23.76
N LYS A 234 20.63 -7.77 -23.47
CA LYS A 234 20.17 -6.38 -23.66
C LYS A 234 18.88 -6.07 -22.88
N ASP A 235 18.58 -6.81 -21.83
CA ASP A 235 17.38 -6.61 -21.02
C ASP A 235 17.65 -5.64 -19.87
N ASP A 236 17.15 -4.42 -20.00
CA ASP A 236 17.35 -3.33 -19.05
C ASP A 236 16.76 -3.61 -17.65
N LEU A 237 15.93 -4.66 -17.50
CA LEU A 237 15.41 -5.04 -16.19
C LEU A 237 16.54 -5.53 -15.26
N LEU A 238 17.65 -6.01 -15.80
CA LEU A 238 18.84 -6.38 -15.03
C LEU A 238 19.46 -5.19 -14.27
N TYR A 239 19.22 -3.96 -14.69
CA TYR A 239 19.67 -2.80 -13.91
C TYR A 239 19.07 -2.77 -12.51
N MET A 240 17.87 -3.31 -12.29
CA MET A 240 17.28 -3.39 -10.95
C MET A 240 18.02 -4.40 -10.07
N ASP A 241 18.34 -5.58 -10.60
CA ASP A 241 19.14 -6.58 -9.88
C ASP A 241 20.58 -6.08 -9.61
N MET A 242 21.18 -5.34 -10.58
CA MET A 242 22.48 -4.69 -10.39
C MET A 242 22.45 -3.59 -9.32
N ALA A 243 21.33 -2.91 -9.16
CA ALA A 243 21.17 -1.93 -8.08
C ALA A 243 21.18 -2.63 -6.72
N ASP A 244 20.46 -3.75 -6.57
CA ASP A 244 20.47 -4.55 -5.34
C ASP A 244 21.87 -5.06 -4.99
N ALA A 245 22.62 -5.55 -5.98
CA ALA A 245 24.01 -6.00 -5.79
C ALA A 245 24.94 -4.85 -5.36
N ASN A 246 24.79 -3.66 -5.98
CA ASN A 246 25.56 -2.48 -5.59
C ASN A 246 25.18 -1.96 -4.19
N MET A 247 23.91 -2.05 -3.78
CA MET A 247 23.51 -1.72 -2.41
C MET A 247 24.17 -2.66 -1.39
N ALA A 248 24.20 -3.96 -1.66
CA ALA A 248 24.90 -4.92 -0.80
C ALA A 248 26.41 -4.66 -0.71
N LEU A 249 27.01 -4.11 -1.77
CA LEU A 249 28.40 -3.67 -1.79
C LEU A 249 28.63 -2.29 -1.14
N LYS A 250 27.56 -1.65 -0.61
CA LYS A 250 27.58 -0.27 -0.08
C LYS A 250 28.03 0.78 -1.12
N LYS A 251 27.71 0.54 -2.37
CA LYS A 251 28.00 1.42 -3.51
C LYS A 251 26.73 2.18 -3.93
N SER A 252 26.16 2.97 -3.00
CA SER A 252 24.89 3.69 -3.21
C SER A 252 24.87 4.57 -4.47
N PRO A 253 25.96 5.26 -4.87
CA PRO A 253 25.96 6.02 -6.13
C PRO A 253 25.78 5.15 -7.37
N GLN A 254 26.42 3.97 -7.44
CA GLN A 254 26.29 3.03 -8.55
C GLN A 254 24.90 2.39 -8.57
N ALA A 255 24.37 2.06 -7.38
CA ALA A 255 23.00 1.56 -7.24
C ALA A 255 21.98 2.58 -7.77
N PHE A 256 22.12 3.85 -7.40
CA PHE A 256 21.27 4.93 -7.90
C PHE A 256 21.31 5.05 -9.43
N GLU A 257 22.51 5.04 -10.03
CA GLU A 257 22.65 5.11 -11.49
C GLU A 257 21.98 3.93 -12.20
N ASN A 258 22.05 2.73 -11.62
CA ASN A 258 21.36 1.57 -12.16
C ASN A 258 19.83 1.71 -12.05
N ILE A 259 19.29 2.15 -10.92
CA ILE A 259 17.87 2.45 -10.79
C ILE A 259 17.46 3.50 -11.84
N LYS A 260 18.22 4.58 -11.99
CA LYS A 260 17.95 5.65 -12.95
C LYS A 260 17.91 5.12 -14.39
N LYS A 261 18.86 4.25 -14.78
CA LYS A 261 18.86 3.59 -16.09
C LYS A 261 17.62 2.73 -16.31
N SER A 262 17.20 1.93 -15.32
CA SER A 262 15.96 1.15 -15.40
C SER A 262 14.74 2.04 -15.57
N PHE A 263 14.68 3.20 -14.90
CA PHE A 263 13.59 4.16 -15.02
C PHE A 263 13.56 4.85 -16.39
N GLN A 264 14.71 5.13 -16.98
CA GLN A 264 14.85 5.72 -18.31
C GLN A 264 14.50 4.73 -19.43
N SER A 265 14.61 3.44 -19.16
CA SER A 265 14.32 2.38 -20.12
C SER A 265 12.85 2.39 -20.58
N ASN A 266 12.64 2.10 -21.87
CA ASN A 266 11.31 1.90 -22.44
C ASN A 266 10.86 0.42 -22.35
N THR A 267 11.79 -0.51 -22.09
CA THR A 267 11.52 -1.96 -22.00
C THR A 267 11.12 -2.36 -20.58
N VAL A 268 11.59 -1.63 -19.56
CA VAL A 268 11.15 -1.82 -18.18
C VAL A 268 9.76 -1.24 -18.02
N ASN A 269 8.79 -2.07 -17.67
CA ASN A 269 7.39 -1.68 -17.55
C ASN A 269 7.13 -0.78 -16.33
N PHE A 270 5.96 -0.12 -16.31
CA PHE A 270 5.59 0.78 -15.21
C PHE A 270 5.46 0.06 -13.86
N ILE A 271 4.97 -1.18 -13.84
CA ILE A 271 4.73 -1.93 -12.59
C ILE A 271 6.03 -2.15 -11.82
N ASP A 272 7.11 -2.49 -12.52
CA ASP A 272 8.42 -2.69 -11.88
C ASP A 272 8.99 -1.37 -11.34
N LYS A 273 8.90 -0.28 -12.11
CA LYS A 273 9.30 1.07 -11.67
C LYS A 273 8.47 1.55 -10.48
N HIS A 274 7.15 1.33 -10.52
CA HIS A 274 6.22 1.66 -9.44
C HIS A 274 6.61 0.96 -8.12
N ARG A 275 6.92 -0.35 -8.19
CA ARG A 275 7.34 -1.13 -7.01
C ARG A 275 8.61 -0.55 -6.37
N VAL A 276 9.61 -0.23 -7.20
CA VAL A 276 10.85 0.39 -6.71
C VAL A 276 10.57 1.76 -6.10
N MET A 277 9.79 2.61 -6.79
CA MET A 277 9.46 3.95 -6.30
C MET A 277 8.68 3.91 -4.98
N MET A 278 7.69 3.01 -4.86
CA MET A 278 6.95 2.79 -3.62
C MET A 278 7.88 2.38 -2.47
N SER A 279 8.84 1.50 -2.71
CA SER A 279 9.82 1.10 -1.70
C SER A 279 10.70 2.28 -1.27
N LEU A 280 11.14 3.09 -2.23
CA LEU A 280 11.98 4.25 -1.96
C LEU A 280 11.23 5.35 -1.20
N VAL A 281 9.98 5.63 -1.54
CA VAL A 281 9.17 6.64 -0.82
C VAL A 281 8.94 6.22 0.64
N ASN A 282 8.67 4.94 0.87
CA ASN A 282 8.30 4.45 2.22
C ASN A 282 9.50 4.14 3.12
N ASN A 283 10.63 3.68 2.56
CA ASN A 283 11.71 3.07 3.34
C ASN A 283 13.10 3.59 2.97
N ASN A 284 13.22 4.71 2.25
CA ASN A 284 14.52 5.22 1.82
C ASN A 284 15.43 5.63 2.99
N LYS A 285 16.63 5.06 3.00
CA LYS A 285 17.72 5.44 3.93
C LYS A 285 19.02 5.81 3.21
N ASP A 286 19.10 5.54 1.91
CA ASP A 286 20.34 5.48 1.15
C ASP A 286 20.47 6.60 0.10
N PHE A 287 19.37 7.22 -0.31
CA PHE A 287 19.34 8.24 -1.36
C PHE A 287 18.83 9.58 -0.85
N SER A 288 19.38 10.65 -1.38
CA SER A 288 18.95 12.02 -1.05
C SER A 288 17.56 12.33 -1.63
N LYS A 289 16.89 13.33 -1.06
CA LYS A 289 15.62 13.83 -1.59
C LYS A 289 15.76 14.31 -3.05
N ASP A 290 16.91 14.85 -3.44
CA ASP A 290 17.17 15.29 -4.81
C ASP A 290 17.28 14.10 -5.77
N GLN A 291 17.93 13.01 -5.35
CA GLN A 291 17.97 11.78 -6.14
C GLN A 291 16.57 11.16 -6.32
N LEU A 292 15.75 11.14 -5.26
CA LEU A 292 14.37 10.68 -5.38
C LEU A 292 13.55 11.57 -6.31
N GLN A 293 13.76 12.90 -6.25
CA GLN A 293 13.12 13.85 -7.15
C GLN A 293 13.49 13.59 -8.61
N ASP A 294 14.75 13.28 -8.89
CA ASP A 294 15.22 12.90 -10.22
C ASP A 294 14.48 11.67 -10.76
N LEU A 295 14.36 10.62 -9.94
CA LEU A 295 13.62 9.41 -10.33
C LEU A 295 12.14 9.70 -10.58
N ALA A 296 11.50 10.48 -9.72
CA ALA A 296 10.10 10.88 -9.88
C ALA A 296 9.88 11.70 -11.16
N ASN A 297 10.80 12.60 -11.49
CA ASN A 297 10.77 13.37 -12.74
C ASN A 297 10.88 12.45 -13.96
N VAL A 298 11.80 11.47 -13.94
CA VAL A 298 11.93 10.48 -15.01
C VAL A 298 10.66 9.64 -15.13
N LEU A 299 10.06 9.24 -14.00
CA LEU A 299 8.83 8.44 -13.98
C LEU A 299 7.66 9.20 -14.63
N VAL A 300 7.45 10.47 -14.28
CA VAL A 300 6.42 11.32 -14.90
C VAL A 300 6.70 11.52 -16.41
N LEU A 301 7.96 11.74 -16.78
CA LEU A 301 8.34 11.91 -18.20
C LEU A 301 8.04 10.67 -19.04
N LYS A 302 8.36 9.48 -18.51
CA LYS A 302 8.18 8.20 -19.22
C LYS A 302 6.76 7.67 -19.15
N HIS A 303 6.04 7.97 -18.10
CA HIS A 303 4.69 7.45 -17.83
C HIS A 303 3.71 8.59 -17.42
N PRO A 304 3.53 9.62 -18.28
CA PRO A 304 2.74 10.82 -17.92
C PRO A 304 1.24 10.52 -17.74
N ARG A 305 0.74 9.40 -18.27
CA ARG A 305 -0.67 8.98 -18.16
C ARG A 305 -0.95 8.05 -16.98
N MET A 306 0.07 7.74 -16.19
CA MET A 306 -0.09 6.89 -15.00
C MET A 306 -0.27 7.79 -13.78
N PRO A 307 -1.43 7.74 -13.09
CA PRO A 307 -1.72 8.60 -11.94
C PRO A 307 -0.64 8.51 -10.86
N ASP A 308 -0.17 7.30 -10.53
CA ASP A 308 0.86 7.07 -9.52
C ASP A 308 2.19 7.79 -9.81
N SER A 309 2.52 8.06 -11.10
CA SER A 309 3.72 8.82 -11.44
C SER A 309 3.69 10.23 -10.83
N HIS A 310 2.53 10.88 -10.91
CA HIS A 310 2.29 12.20 -10.35
C HIS A 310 2.21 12.14 -8.83
N MET A 311 1.55 11.12 -8.28
CA MET A 311 1.46 10.91 -6.83
C MET A 311 2.84 10.77 -6.19
N PHE A 312 3.71 9.91 -6.71
CA PHE A 312 5.07 9.76 -6.18
C PHE A 312 5.88 11.06 -6.25
N LYS A 313 5.74 11.82 -7.33
CA LYS A 313 6.39 13.13 -7.41
C LYS A 313 5.84 14.09 -6.34
N GLY A 314 4.54 14.05 -6.07
CA GLY A 314 3.90 14.76 -4.96
C GLY A 314 4.46 14.34 -3.60
N ASP A 315 4.66 13.04 -3.38
CA ASP A 315 5.24 12.51 -2.14
C ASP A 315 6.64 13.07 -1.86
N ILE A 316 7.48 13.13 -2.89
CA ILE A 316 8.84 13.69 -2.74
C ILE A 316 8.79 15.18 -2.43
N LEU A 317 7.90 15.94 -3.07
CA LEU A 317 7.72 17.37 -2.79
C LEU A 317 7.17 17.60 -1.38
N TRP A 318 6.25 16.75 -0.91
CA TRP A 318 5.80 16.74 0.48
C TRP A 318 6.98 16.55 1.45
N MET A 319 7.83 15.53 1.21
CA MET A 319 9.03 15.26 2.02
C MET A 319 10.03 16.43 2.02
N ARG A 320 9.99 17.30 1.01
CA ARG A 320 10.80 18.53 0.91
C ARG A 320 10.15 19.73 1.57
N GLY A 321 8.89 19.61 2.01
CA GLY A 321 8.10 20.72 2.55
C GLY A 321 7.48 21.64 1.47
N GLU A 322 7.50 21.23 0.21
CA GLU A 322 6.97 22.00 -0.93
C GLU A 322 5.46 21.69 -1.10
N LEU A 323 4.65 22.09 -0.10
CA LEU A 323 3.27 21.66 0.06
C LEU A 323 2.37 22.05 -1.12
N ASP A 324 2.48 23.25 -1.65
CA ASP A 324 1.62 23.72 -2.77
C ASP A 324 1.86 22.91 -4.05
N GLN A 325 3.13 22.55 -4.32
CA GLN A 325 3.47 21.73 -5.47
C GLN A 325 3.01 20.28 -5.27
N ALA A 326 3.14 19.74 -4.05
CA ALA A 326 2.64 18.41 -3.71
C ALA A 326 1.11 18.35 -3.89
N LYS A 327 0.36 19.36 -3.38
CA LYS A 327 -1.09 19.50 -3.56
C LYS A 327 -1.48 19.46 -5.05
N SER A 328 -0.80 20.26 -5.88
CA SER A 328 -1.08 20.30 -7.33
C SER A 328 -0.93 18.93 -8.01
N LEU A 329 0.05 18.13 -7.60
CA LEU A 329 0.28 16.80 -8.16
C LEU A 329 -0.71 15.77 -7.66
N TYR A 330 -1.13 15.84 -6.39
CA TYR A 330 -2.21 14.98 -5.88
C TYR A 330 -3.54 15.31 -6.55
N LEU A 331 -3.84 16.61 -6.76
CA LEU A 331 -5.02 17.04 -7.52
C LEU A 331 -4.98 16.51 -8.97
N THR A 332 -3.81 16.57 -9.62
CA THR A 332 -3.61 15.95 -10.94
C THR A 332 -3.91 14.44 -10.90
N THR A 333 -3.43 13.74 -9.88
CA THR A 333 -3.63 12.29 -9.73
C THR A 333 -5.11 11.93 -9.58
N VAL A 334 -5.86 12.63 -8.72
CA VAL A 334 -7.29 12.36 -8.51
C VAL A 334 -8.15 12.79 -9.70
N THR A 335 -7.73 13.82 -10.44
CA THR A 335 -8.37 14.22 -11.71
C THR A 335 -8.21 13.12 -12.78
N MET A 336 -7.04 12.48 -12.84
CA MET A 336 -6.79 11.36 -13.77
C MET A 336 -7.50 10.07 -13.35
N ASN A 337 -7.62 9.83 -12.06
CA ASN A 337 -8.32 8.68 -11.49
C ASN A 337 -9.12 9.08 -10.24
N PRO A 338 -10.39 9.47 -10.40
CA PRO A 338 -11.25 9.88 -9.28
C PRO A 338 -11.50 8.79 -8.21
N GLN A 339 -11.24 7.52 -8.53
CA GLN A 339 -11.35 6.41 -7.58
C GLN A 339 -10.04 6.12 -6.83
N HIS A 340 -9.01 6.94 -7.01
CA HIS A 340 -7.71 6.73 -6.38
C HIS A 340 -7.70 7.19 -4.91
N VAL A 341 -8.16 6.32 -4.01
CA VAL A 341 -8.33 6.60 -2.56
C VAL A 341 -7.07 7.19 -1.92
N GLU A 342 -5.90 6.59 -2.20
CA GLU A 342 -4.64 7.02 -1.59
C GLU A 342 -4.25 8.45 -2.00
N ALA A 343 -4.49 8.82 -3.24
CA ALA A 343 -4.23 10.19 -3.71
C ALA A 343 -5.18 11.21 -3.07
N TRP A 344 -6.45 10.86 -2.89
CA TRP A 344 -7.41 11.68 -2.15
C TRP A 344 -6.97 11.88 -0.70
N ARG A 345 -6.57 10.79 -0.03
CA ARG A 345 -6.04 10.86 1.34
C ARG A 345 -4.85 11.81 1.45
N LYS A 346 -3.90 11.73 0.51
CA LYS A 346 -2.72 12.61 0.46
C LYS A 346 -3.09 14.06 0.17
N LEU A 347 -4.03 14.29 -0.74
CA LEU A 347 -4.55 15.64 -1.05
C LEU A 347 -5.15 16.29 0.18
N ILE A 348 -6.08 15.60 0.84
CA ILE A 348 -6.71 16.12 2.06
C ILE A 348 -5.67 16.36 3.15
N ASN A 349 -4.71 15.45 3.32
CA ASN A 349 -3.65 15.61 4.32
C ASN A 349 -2.78 16.85 4.07
N VAL A 350 -2.40 17.13 2.81
CA VAL A 350 -1.60 18.33 2.51
C VAL A 350 -2.40 19.61 2.76
N GLU A 351 -3.70 19.58 2.51
CA GLU A 351 -4.60 20.72 2.77
C GLU A 351 -4.77 20.97 4.27
N LEU A 352 -4.95 19.90 5.06
CA LEU A 352 -4.96 20.01 6.53
C LEU A 352 -3.65 20.57 7.08
N ALA A 353 -2.51 20.07 6.59
CA ALA A 353 -1.19 20.55 7.00
C ALA A 353 -0.95 22.02 6.62
N ALA A 354 -1.51 22.47 5.49
CA ALA A 354 -1.47 23.85 5.05
C ALA A 354 -2.56 24.74 5.69
N ASN A 355 -3.36 24.18 6.62
CA ASN A 355 -4.53 24.84 7.23
C ASN A 355 -5.58 25.33 6.22
N GLN A 356 -5.68 24.66 5.06
CA GLN A 356 -6.67 24.91 4.00
C GLN A 356 -7.93 24.06 4.28
N LEU A 357 -8.62 24.37 5.37
CA LEU A 357 -9.67 23.50 5.91
C LEU A 357 -10.92 23.43 5.02
N ASP A 358 -11.27 24.52 4.34
CA ASP A 358 -12.43 24.57 3.44
C ASP A 358 -12.17 23.71 2.19
N GLU A 359 -10.97 23.77 1.64
CA GLU A 359 -10.55 22.93 0.51
C GLU A 359 -10.55 21.46 0.92
N ALA A 360 -9.97 21.11 2.07
CA ALA A 360 -9.96 19.74 2.58
C ALA A 360 -11.39 19.16 2.73
N ILE A 361 -12.35 19.96 3.15
CA ILE A 361 -13.76 19.55 3.26
C ILE A 361 -14.39 19.36 1.87
N VAL A 362 -14.14 20.28 0.94
CA VAL A 362 -14.67 20.20 -0.43
C VAL A 362 -14.13 18.98 -1.16
N ASP A 363 -12.81 18.81 -1.15
CA ASP A 363 -12.13 17.71 -1.83
C ASP A 363 -12.41 16.37 -1.16
N GLY A 364 -12.53 16.36 0.17
CA GLY A 364 -12.96 15.16 0.91
C GLY A 364 -14.39 14.72 0.55
N ASN A 365 -15.31 15.65 0.40
CA ASN A 365 -16.67 15.33 -0.05
C ASN A 365 -16.72 14.89 -1.52
N GLU A 366 -15.88 15.45 -2.39
CA GLU A 366 -15.71 14.97 -3.76
C GLU A 366 -15.16 13.53 -3.77
N ALA A 367 -14.15 13.27 -2.96
CA ALA A 367 -13.58 11.94 -2.78
C ALA A 367 -14.64 10.91 -2.32
N LEU A 368 -15.53 11.29 -1.39
CA LEU A 368 -16.63 10.43 -0.94
C LEU A 368 -17.73 10.20 -1.99
N ARG A 369 -17.94 11.14 -2.93
CA ARG A 369 -18.82 10.90 -4.09
C ARG A 369 -18.26 9.81 -5.00
N ASN A 370 -16.95 9.80 -5.20
CA ASN A 370 -16.26 8.81 -6.04
C ASN A 370 -15.96 7.48 -5.32
N ASN A 371 -15.84 7.51 -3.98
CA ASN A 371 -15.51 6.37 -3.13
C ASN A 371 -16.48 6.30 -1.94
N PRO A 372 -17.74 5.96 -2.14
CA PRO A 372 -18.75 5.91 -1.10
C PRO A 372 -18.34 4.97 0.04
N ASN A 373 -18.62 5.39 1.28
CA ASN A 373 -18.32 4.61 2.50
C ASN A 373 -16.84 4.34 2.77
N ASN A 374 -15.91 5.11 2.19
CA ASN A 374 -14.51 5.00 2.53
C ASN A 374 -14.24 5.59 3.92
N VAL A 375 -13.89 4.73 4.88
CA VAL A 375 -13.68 5.07 6.29
C VAL A 375 -12.60 6.13 6.47
N ILE A 376 -11.48 5.96 5.79
CA ILE A 376 -10.31 6.86 5.94
C ILE A 376 -10.64 8.26 5.44
N ILE A 377 -11.29 8.39 4.29
CA ILE A 377 -11.71 9.70 3.76
C ILE A 377 -12.76 10.33 4.68
N THR A 378 -13.76 9.55 5.13
CA THR A 378 -14.80 10.04 6.07
C THR A 378 -14.16 10.56 7.36
N TYR A 379 -13.18 9.85 7.90
CA TYR A 379 -12.40 10.27 9.07
C TYR A 379 -11.69 11.62 8.83
N PHE A 380 -10.96 11.77 7.72
CA PHE A 380 -10.24 13.02 7.45
C PHE A 380 -11.16 14.22 7.25
N VAL A 381 -12.33 14.02 6.65
CA VAL A 381 -13.35 15.09 6.58
C VAL A 381 -13.81 15.49 7.99
N GLY A 382 -14.02 14.52 8.88
CA GLY A 382 -14.34 14.78 10.28
C GLY A 382 -13.25 15.56 11.00
N VAL A 383 -11.97 15.20 10.78
CA VAL A 383 -10.81 15.95 11.32
C VAL A 383 -10.76 17.39 10.77
N ALA A 384 -11.05 17.59 9.48
CA ALA A 384 -11.10 18.92 8.89
C ALA A 384 -12.15 19.82 9.57
N TYR A 385 -13.35 19.28 9.80
CA TYR A 385 -14.39 19.99 10.55
C TYR A 385 -13.99 20.26 12.02
N MET A 386 -13.34 19.30 12.67
CA MET A 386 -12.83 19.47 14.04
C MET A 386 -11.80 20.61 14.10
N MET A 387 -10.82 20.65 13.19
CA MET A 387 -9.84 21.73 13.09
C MET A 387 -10.51 23.09 12.81
N LYS A 388 -11.61 23.10 12.05
CA LYS A 388 -12.42 24.29 11.77
C LYS A 388 -13.29 24.70 12.97
N LYS A 389 -13.30 23.92 14.06
CA LYS A 389 -14.17 24.10 15.23
C LYS A 389 -15.67 23.94 14.95
N ASP A 390 -16.02 23.31 13.85
CA ASP A 390 -17.38 22.88 13.53
C ASP A 390 -17.63 21.49 14.16
N THR A 391 -17.91 21.52 15.45
CA THR A 391 -18.01 20.30 16.27
C THR A 391 -19.19 19.42 15.90
N ASP A 392 -20.29 19.99 15.36
CA ASP A 392 -21.48 19.22 14.95
C ASP A 392 -21.17 18.38 13.71
N ASN A 393 -20.56 18.97 12.69
CA ASN A 393 -20.15 18.25 11.49
C ASN A 393 -18.97 17.31 11.78
N ALA A 394 -18.01 17.70 12.62
CA ALA A 394 -16.93 16.82 13.06
C ALA A 394 -17.50 15.53 13.68
N ARG A 395 -18.46 15.67 14.58
CA ARG A 395 -19.15 14.54 15.22
C ARG A 395 -19.85 13.65 14.21
N LEU A 396 -20.64 14.26 13.32
CA LEU A 396 -21.36 13.54 12.27
C LEU A 396 -20.44 12.65 11.43
N TYR A 397 -19.30 13.21 10.98
CA TYR A 397 -18.40 12.47 10.12
C TYR A 397 -17.56 11.44 10.89
N LEU A 398 -17.09 11.73 12.10
CA LEU A 398 -16.31 10.77 12.89
C LEU A 398 -17.17 9.60 13.40
N GLU A 399 -18.42 9.83 13.85
CA GLU A 399 -19.34 8.76 14.21
C GLU A 399 -19.72 7.92 12.97
N ARG A 400 -19.93 8.56 11.82
CA ARG A 400 -20.13 7.86 10.54
C ARG A 400 -18.91 7.00 10.16
N ALA A 401 -17.70 7.50 10.36
CA ALA A 401 -16.48 6.72 10.10
C ALA A 401 -16.41 5.48 11.02
N LEU A 402 -16.83 5.61 12.28
CA LEU A 402 -16.92 4.49 13.20
C LEU A 402 -17.94 3.43 12.72
N ASP A 403 -19.14 3.85 12.34
CA ASP A 403 -20.18 2.94 11.82
C ASP A 403 -19.71 2.19 10.58
N GLN A 404 -18.95 2.86 9.70
CA GLN A 404 -18.39 2.27 8.48
C GLN A 404 -17.22 1.32 8.76
N SER A 405 -16.57 1.41 9.92
CA SER A 405 -15.29 0.74 10.22
C SER A 405 -15.42 -0.75 10.59
N ALA A 406 -16.63 -1.31 10.64
CA ALA A 406 -16.88 -2.67 11.15
C ALA A 406 -15.95 -3.75 10.54
N ASN A 407 -15.70 -3.67 9.23
CA ASN A 407 -14.85 -4.61 8.47
C ASN A 407 -13.41 -4.12 8.28
N GLU A 408 -13.03 -2.98 8.85
CA GLU A 408 -11.66 -2.46 8.77
C GLU A 408 -10.73 -3.20 9.74
N ASN A 409 -9.42 -3.09 9.48
CA ASN A 409 -8.42 -3.61 10.41
C ASN A 409 -8.34 -2.78 11.69
N ASP A 410 -7.70 -3.33 12.72
CA ASP A 410 -7.63 -2.72 14.05
C ASP A 410 -6.90 -1.37 14.04
N PHE A 411 -5.92 -1.17 13.16
CA PHE A 411 -5.24 0.12 13.00
C PHE A 411 -6.21 1.23 12.56
N VAL A 412 -7.05 0.99 11.55
CA VAL A 412 -8.04 1.97 11.09
C VAL A 412 -9.09 2.25 12.15
N LYS A 413 -9.57 1.22 12.84
CA LYS A 413 -10.50 1.40 13.97
C LYS A 413 -9.89 2.22 15.09
N SER A 414 -8.65 1.93 15.48
CA SER A 414 -7.90 2.70 16.48
C SER A 414 -7.78 4.18 16.10
N MET A 415 -7.49 4.47 14.83
CA MET A 415 -7.41 5.84 14.32
C MET A 415 -8.76 6.57 14.47
N VAL A 416 -9.88 5.93 14.11
CA VAL A 416 -11.22 6.52 14.21
C VAL A 416 -11.60 6.78 15.67
N TYR A 417 -11.38 5.80 16.56
CA TYR A 417 -11.63 5.98 17.99
C TYR A 417 -10.73 7.07 18.60
N GLY A 418 -9.49 7.20 18.16
CA GLY A 418 -8.61 8.29 18.56
C GLY A 418 -9.17 9.66 18.20
N GLY A 419 -9.62 9.84 16.95
CA GLY A 419 -10.27 11.08 16.51
C GLY A 419 -11.57 11.40 17.26
N LEU A 420 -12.36 10.38 17.61
CA LEU A 420 -13.54 10.56 18.48
C LEU A 420 -13.11 10.96 19.90
N GLY A 421 -12.02 10.40 20.42
CA GLY A 421 -11.45 10.79 21.72
C GLY A 421 -11.07 12.27 21.75
N ASP A 422 -10.38 12.76 20.70
CA ASP A 422 -10.03 14.17 20.53
C ASP A 422 -11.28 15.06 20.47
N LEU A 423 -12.26 14.69 19.66
CA LEU A 423 -13.51 15.45 19.52
C LEU A 423 -14.30 15.51 20.84
N TYR A 424 -14.49 14.37 21.51
CA TYR A 424 -15.25 14.32 22.76
C TYR A 424 -14.57 15.13 23.87
N HIS A 425 -13.25 15.17 23.90
CA HIS A 425 -12.53 16.08 24.79
C HIS A 425 -12.81 17.56 24.44
N GLU A 426 -12.72 17.94 23.16
CA GLU A 426 -12.99 19.32 22.70
C GLU A 426 -14.40 19.80 23.11
N ILE A 427 -15.41 18.92 23.01
CA ILE A 427 -16.79 19.22 23.41
C ILE A 427 -17.08 18.93 24.90
N LYS A 428 -16.03 18.69 25.70
CA LYS A 428 -16.10 18.46 27.16
C LYS A 428 -16.93 17.24 27.59
N MET A 429 -16.98 16.22 26.74
CA MET A 429 -17.56 14.91 27.06
C MET A 429 -16.47 13.96 27.58
N GLU A 430 -15.87 14.30 28.72
CA GLU A 430 -14.64 13.67 29.23
C GLU A 430 -14.74 12.14 29.36
N SER A 431 -15.87 11.63 29.90
CA SER A 431 -16.05 10.17 30.01
C SER A 431 -16.13 9.46 28.65
N ALA A 432 -16.72 10.08 27.65
CA ALA A 432 -16.78 9.52 26.31
C ALA A 432 -15.41 9.56 25.63
N SER A 433 -14.63 10.63 25.84
CA SER A 433 -13.25 10.77 25.38
C SER A 433 -12.37 9.65 25.94
N GLU A 434 -12.44 9.40 27.25
CA GLU A 434 -11.66 8.35 27.90
C GLU A 434 -12.00 6.96 27.34
N VAL A 435 -13.28 6.64 27.22
CA VAL A 435 -13.73 5.36 26.62
C VAL A 435 -13.23 5.20 25.17
N ALA A 436 -13.30 6.26 24.38
CA ALA A 436 -12.83 6.22 23.00
C ALA A 436 -11.31 5.98 22.92
N TYR A 437 -10.50 6.65 23.74
CA TYR A 437 -9.07 6.40 23.79
C TYR A 437 -8.72 4.99 24.29
N ASP A 438 -9.44 4.48 25.29
CA ASP A 438 -9.20 3.13 25.80
C ASP A 438 -9.51 2.06 24.73
N GLU A 439 -10.59 2.21 23.98
CA GLU A 439 -10.86 1.33 22.83
C GLU A 439 -9.82 1.48 21.71
N ALA A 440 -9.37 2.70 21.43
CA ALA A 440 -8.32 2.93 20.44
C ALA A 440 -7.00 2.23 20.82
N ILE A 441 -6.55 2.34 22.08
CA ILE A 441 -5.31 1.74 22.59
C ILE A 441 -5.44 0.21 22.69
N LYS A 442 -6.61 -0.31 23.00
CA LYS A 442 -6.90 -1.74 23.02
C LYS A 442 -6.79 -2.36 21.63
N LEU A 443 -7.26 -1.66 20.58
CA LEU A 443 -7.18 -2.10 19.19
C LEU A 443 -5.73 -1.99 18.65
N ASP A 444 -5.05 -0.89 18.94
CA ASP A 444 -3.65 -0.70 18.55
C ASP A 444 -2.84 -0.04 19.68
N SER A 445 -2.18 -0.88 20.47
CA SER A 445 -1.33 -0.44 21.59
C SER A 445 -0.06 0.31 21.17
N ASN A 446 0.21 0.41 19.86
CA ASN A 446 1.33 1.13 19.29
C ASN A 446 0.91 2.40 18.53
N ASN A 447 -0.36 2.79 18.60
CA ASN A 447 -0.82 4.05 18.02
C ASN A 447 -0.26 5.22 18.85
N VAL A 448 0.90 5.72 18.43
CA VAL A 448 1.67 6.73 19.15
C VAL A 448 0.91 8.04 19.38
N THR A 449 0.11 8.44 18.40
CA THR A 449 -0.71 9.66 18.49
C THR A 449 -1.79 9.52 19.54
N VAL A 450 -2.51 8.40 19.54
CA VAL A 450 -3.55 8.10 20.52
C VAL A 450 -2.96 8.02 21.93
N LEU A 451 -1.84 7.30 22.11
CA LEU A 451 -1.13 7.22 23.39
C LEU A 451 -0.74 8.59 23.91
N ASN A 452 -0.16 9.45 23.06
CA ASN A 452 0.24 10.79 23.44
C ASN A 452 -0.96 11.67 23.82
N ASN A 453 -2.02 11.68 23.02
CA ASN A 453 -3.18 12.54 23.26
C ASN A 453 -3.93 12.11 24.52
N ALA A 454 -4.15 10.80 24.71
CA ALA A 454 -4.74 10.27 25.94
C ALA A 454 -3.93 10.66 27.17
N ALA A 455 -2.60 10.53 27.13
CA ALA A 455 -1.73 10.93 28.22
C ALA A 455 -1.82 12.43 28.52
N TYR A 456 -1.81 13.26 27.48
CA TYR A 456 -1.90 14.71 27.61
C TYR A 456 -3.21 15.15 28.26
N TYR A 457 -4.35 14.61 27.82
CA TYR A 457 -5.65 14.98 28.37
C TYR A 457 -5.86 14.47 29.80
N LEU A 458 -5.37 13.28 30.14
CA LEU A 458 -5.34 12.82 31.53
C LEU A 458 -4.50 13.75 32.41
N ALA A 459 -3.36 14.23 31.92
CA ALA A 459 -2.51 15.15 32.63
C ALA A 459 -3.16 16.54 32.85
N LEU A 460 -3.87 17.06 31.84
CA LEU A 460 -4.63 18.31 31.95
C LEU A 460 -5.73 18.22 33.02
N GLN A 461 -6.41 17.07 33.10
CA GLN A 461 -7.44 16.81 34.10
C GLN A 461 -6.87 16.43 35.47
N LYS A 462 -5.56 16.23 35.59
CA LYS A 462 -4.89 15.68 36.79
C LYS A 462 -5.48 14.34 37.25
N LYS A 463 -5.92 13.53 36.30
CA LYS A 463 -6.59 12.25 36.50
C LYS A 463 -5.67 11.11 36.06
N ASP A 464 -5.66 10.01 36.82
CA ASP A 464 -4.92 8.78 36.50
C ASP A 464 -3.49 9.02 35.96
N LEU A 465 -2.74 9.88 36.70
CA LEU A 465 -1.41 10.33 36.25
C LEU A 465 -0.39 9.20 36.07
N GLU A 466 -0.58 8.04 36.70
CA GLU A 466 0.25 6.87 36.48
C GLU A 466 -0.04 6.25 35.10
N LYS A 467 -1.33 6.12 34.70
CA LYS A 467 -1.75 5.70 33.36
C LYS A 467 -1.25 6.68 32.29
N ALA A 468 -1.36 7.99 32.55
CA ALA A 468 -0.82 9.02 31.67
C ALA A 468 0.69 8.87 31.47
N ALA A 469 1.44 8.60 32.55
CA ALA A 469 2.89 8.38 32.48
C ALA A 469 3.25 7.11 31.68
N GLU A 470 2.50 6.04 31.84
CA GLU A 470 2.69 4.81 31.07
C GLU A 470 2.48 5.05 29.55
N TYR A 471 1.37 5.68 29.18
CA TYR A 471 1.04 5.98 27.79
C TYR A 471 2.07 6.92 27.15
N SER A 472 2.43 8.00 27.85
CA SER A 472 3.40 8.95 27.33
C SER A 472 4.83 8.38 27.28
N ARG A 473 5.21 7.52 28.23
CA ARG A 473 6.48 6.78 28.16
C ARG A 473 6.49 5.87 26.93
N ARG A 474 5.39 5.14 26.68
CA ARG A 474 5.25 4.24 25.55
C ARG A 474 5.34 4.97 24.19
N SER A 475 4.67 6.12 24.06
CA SER A 475 4.77 6.93 22.83
C SER A 475 6.21 7.40 22.57
N ASN A 476 6.97 7.77 23.61
CA ASN A 476 8.37 8.16 23.49
C ASN A 476 9.33 6.98 23.21
N GLU A 477 9.00 5.77 23.63
CA GLU A 477 9.77 4.55 23.26
C GLU A 477 9.61 4.23 21.78
N LEU A 478 8.41 4.41 21.25
CA LEU A 478 8.10 4.13 19.85
C LEU A 478 8.63 5.23 18.92
N GLU A 479 8.55 6.51 19.33
CA GLU A 479 9.06 7.65 18.56
C GLU A 479 9.94 8.57 19.41
N PRO A 480 11.17 8.17 19.72
CA PRO A 480 12.04 8.85 20.67
C PRO A 480 12.54 10.23 20.22
N SER A 481 12.36 10.58 18.95
CA SER A 481 12.76 11.89 18.38
C SER A 481 11.62 12.92 18.32
N SER A 482 10.38 12.55 18.71
CA SER A 482 9.24 13.45 18.70
C SER A 482 9.29 14.44 19.86
N GLY A 483 9.52 15.72 19.55
CA GLY A 483 9.53 16.76 20.56
C GLY A 483 8.15 16.96 21.22
N THR A 484 7.06 16.77 20.48
CA THR A 484 5.68 16.81 21.02
C THR A 484 5.46 15.74 22.09
N PHE A 485 5.94 14.51 21.85
CA PHE A 485 5.78 13.43 22.82
C PHE A 485 6.67 13.62 24.06
N GLN A 486 7.85 14.22 23.85
CA GLN A 486 8.75 14.60 24.95
C GLN A 486 8.16 15.70 25.83
N ASP A 487 7.48 16.70 25.23
CA ASP A 487 6.76 17.75 25.96
C ASP A 487 5.60 17.16 26.79
N THR A 488 4.78 16.31 26.18
CA THR A 488 3.69 15.63 26.90
C THR A 488 4.21 14.83 28.08
N TYR A 489 5.33 14.10 27.94
CA TYR A 489 5.87 13.34 29.05
C TYR A 489 6.44 14.25 30.15
N ALA A 490 7.11 15.33 29.77
CA ALA A 490 7.55 16.35 30.73
C ALA A 490 6.36 16.94 31.48
N TRP A 491 5.25 17.23 30.80
CA TRP A 491 4.04 17.75 31.42
C TRP A 491 3.35 16.75 32.35
N VAL A 492 3.28 15.48 31.97
CA VAL A 492 2.78 14.40 32.86
C VAL A 492 3.61 14.31 34.13
N LEU A 493 4.94 14.28 34.01
CA LEU A 493 5.85 14.29 35.17
C LEU A 493 5.67 15.55 36.05
N PHE A 494 5.46 16.70 35.41
CA PHE A 494 5.15 17.95 36.14
C PHE A 494 3.87 17.81 36.96
N GLN A 495 2.80 17.27 36.39
CA GLN A 495 1.54 17.06 37.11
C GLN A 495 1.67 16.02 38.24
N GLN A 496 2.57 15.04 38.11
CA GLN A 496 2.92 14.11 39.18
C GLN A 496 3.79 14.76 40.31
N GLY A 497 4.21 16.04 40.15
CA GLY A 497 5.12 16.70 41.07
C GLY A 497 6.60 16.30 40.92
N LYS A 498 6.95 15.51 39.90
CA LYS A 498 8.31 15.02 39.60
C LYS A 498 9.10 16.04 38.77
N TYR A 499 9.21 17.27 39.27
CA TYR A 499 9.74 18.41 38.52
C TYR A 499 11.19 18.25 38.08
N GLN A 500 12.04 17.60 38.87
CA GLN A 500 13.43 17.34 38.50
C GLN A 500 13.56 16.33 37.39
N GLU A 501 12.64 15.36 37.31
CA GLU A 501 12.59 14.38 36.24
C GLU A 501 11.98 14.98 34.94
N ALA A 502 11.06 15.92 35.06
CA ALA A 502 10.45 16.62 33.93
C ALA A 502 11.45 17.50 33.16
N LEU A 503 12.42 18.11 33.88
CA LEU A 503 13.35 19.07 33.28
C LEU A 503 14.14 18.54 32.09
N PRO A 504 14.81 17.39 32.14
CA PRO A 504 15.56 16.88 30.98
C PRO A 504 14.65 16.52 29.77
N TRP A 505 13.39 16.19 30.00
CA TRP A 505 12.44 15.88 28.94
C TRP A 505 11.97 17.12 28.20
N ILE A 506 11.64 18.20 28.91
CA ILE A 506 11.27 19.46 28.25
C ILE A 506 12.47 20.09 27.53
N GLU A 507 13.70 19.92 28.05
CA GLU A 507 14.91 20.37 27.37
C GLU A 507 15.17 19.60 26.05
N LYS A 508 14.82 18.30 25.99
CA LYS A 508 14.80 17.53 24.74
C LYS A 508 13.74 18.01 23.79
N ALA A 509 12.52 18.25 24.30
CA ALA A 509 11.40 18.73 23.49
C ALA A 509 11.74 20.06 22.77
N ILE A 510 12.36 21.01 23.49
CA ILE A 510 12.84 22.29 22.93
C ILE A 510 13.84 22.09 21.74
N LYS A 511 14.64 21.02 21.77
CA LYS A 511 15.61 20.73 20.71
C LYS A 511 14.97 20.04 19.50
N ASN A 512 13.91 19.29 19.74
CA ASN A 512 13.32 18.38 18.77
C ASN A 512 11.98 18.88 18.20
N SER A 513 11.47 20.03 18.67
CA SER A 513 10.24 20.67 18.17
C SER A 513 10.51 22.02 17.54
N GLU A 514 9.61 22.41 16.64
CA GLU A 514 9.47 23.81 16.27
C GLU A 514 9.01 24.63 17.50
N PRO A 515 9.47 25.87 17.63
CA PRO A 515 9.10 26.72 18.75
C PRO A 515 7.59 26.95 18.83
N SER A 516 6.99 26.73 20.02
CA SER A 516 5.58 27.04 20.28
C SER A 516 5.39 27.71 21.62
N GLY A 517 4.34 28.52 21.75
CA GLY A 517 4.05 29.20 23.00
C GLY A 517 3.78 28.25 24.16
N VAL A 518 3.02 27.16 23.92
CA VAL A 518 2.70 26.14 24.93
C VAL A 518 3.98 25.44 25.43
N LEU A 519 4.87 25.06 24.51
CA LEU A 519 6.13 24.42 24.85
C LEU A 519 7.01 25.32 25.75
N PHE A 520 7.10 26.63 25.44
CA PHE A 520 7.82 27.57 26.29
C PHE A 520 7.12 27.84 27.62
N GLU A 521 5.79 27.81 27.66
CA GLU A 521 5.05 27.92 28.92
C GLU A 521 5.34 26.73 29.84
N HIS A 522 5.22 25.49 29.34
CA HIS A 522 5.56 24.26 30.06
C HIS A 522 7.01 24.29 30.58
N TYR A 523 7.96 24.71 29.73
CA TYR A 523 9.36 24.84 30.16
C TYR A 523 9.55 25.87 31.28
N GLY A 524 8.90 27.03 31.18
CA GLY A 524 8.92 28.02 32.23
C GLY A 524 8.32 27.51 33.53
N ASP A 525 7.21 26.79 33.47
CA ASP A 525 6.54 26.21 34.64
C ASP A 525 7.42 25.18 35.34
N ILE A 526 8.08 24.28 34.58
CA ILE A 526 9.03 23.31 35.12
C ILE A 526 10.25 24.01 35.76
N LEU A 527 10.85 24.99 35.07
CA LEU A 527 11.97 25.76 35.58
C LEU A 527 11.64 26.46 36.91
N SER A 528 10.46 27.04 37.00
CA SER A 528 10.02 27.70 38.25
C SER A 528 9.88 26.71 39.41
N LYS A 529 9.31 25.52 39.16
CA LYS A 529 9.16 24.47 40.20
C LYS A 529 10.49 23.87 40.65
N VAL A 530 11.52 23.88 39.79
CA VAL A 530 12.90 23.46 40.17
C VAL A 530 13.74 24.62 40.75
N GLY A 531 13.14 25.81 40.98
CA GLY A 531 13.79 26.96 41.60
C GLY A 531 14.58 27.87 40.66
N LYS A 532 14.56 27.65 39.36
CA LYS A 532 15.26 28.46 38.34
C LYS A 532 14.41 29.64 37.83
N ASN A 533 13.88 30.47 38.75
CA ASN A 533 12.89 31.49 38.43
C ASN A 533 13.34 32.53 37.39
N LYS A 534 14.64 32.88 37.35
CA LYS A 534 15.16 33.83 36.34
C LYS A 534 15.10 33.25 34.93
N GLU A 535 15.34 31.95 34.81
CA GLU A 535 15.24 31.23 33.52
C GLU A 535 13.78 31.02 33.14
N ALA A 536 12.93 30.71 34.11
CA ALA A 536 11.49 30.54 33.90
C ALA A 536 10.84 31.81 33.30
N VAL A 537 11.15 32.99 33.83
CA VAL A 537 10.65 34.28 33.30
C VAL A 537 11.02 34.44 31.82
N LYS A 538 12.24 34.12 31.42
CA LYS A 538 12.66 34.20 30.00
C LYS A 538 11.85 33.28 29.09
N GLN A 539 11.47 32.10 29.57
CA GLN A 539 10.65 31.19 28.75
C GLN A 539 9.20 31.67 28.69
N TRP A 540 8.61 32.16 29.75
CA TRP A 540 7.28 32.75 29.73
C TRP A 540 7.20 34.01 28.88
N GLU A 541 8.25 34.85 28.83
CA GLU A 541 8.33 36.00 27.91
C GLU A 541 8.31 35.54 26.47
N LYS A 542 9.06 34.46 26.12
CA LYS A 542 8.98 33.84 24.79
C LYS A 542 7.58 33.28 24.48
N ALA A 543 6.98 32.55 25.43
CA ALA A 543 5.63 32.05 25.29
C ALA A 543 4.63 33.17 25.01
N LEU A 544 4.77 34.33 25.70
CA LEU A 544 3.89 35.48 25.50
C LEU A 544 3.99 36.07 24.09
N THR A 545 5.17 36.05 23.47
CA THR A 545 5.33 36.51 22.07
C THR A 545 4.67 35.61 21.06
N MET A 546 4.35 34.37 21.43
CA MET A 546 3.75 33.33 20.58
C MET A 546 2.31 32.99 21.00
N ALA A 547 1.72 33.77 21.90
CA ALA A 547 0.43 33.43 22.49
C ALA A 547 -0.78 33.77 21.60
N ASP A 548 -0.59 34.54 20.51
CA ASP A 548 -1.68 34.87 19.59
C ASP A 548 -2.14 33.64 18.81
N GLY A 549 -3.43 33.36 18.86
CA GLY A 549 -4.03 32.17 18.20
C GLY A 549 -3.77 30.83 18.91
N SER A 550 -3.13 30.84 20.10
CA SER A 550 -2.89 29.63 20.91
C SER A 550 -3.89 29.49 22.07
N SER A 551 -3.86 28.33 22.75
CA SER A 551 -4.67 28.07 23.95
C SER A 551 -4.13 28.73 25.24
N ILE A 552 -3.11 29.56 25.14
CA ILE A 552 -2.44 30.20 26.28
C ILE A 552 -3.29 31.29 26.91
N ASP A 553 -3.46 31.24 28.23
CA ASP A 553 -4.01 32.33 29.00
C ASP A 553 -2.96 33.44 29.21
N LYS A 554 -3.05 34.49 28.37
CA LYS A 554 -2.12 35.61 28.38
C LYS A 554 -2.08 36.37 29.73
N GLU A 555 -3.20 36.49 30.41
CA GLU A 555 -3.25 37.21 31.66
C GLU A 555 -2.57 36.41 32.79
N LYS A 556 -2.81 35.10 32.81
CA LYS A 556 -2.11 34.19 33.73
C LYS A 556 -0.61 34.18 33.45
N LEU A 557 -0.20 34.15 32.17
CA LEU A 557 1.21 34.17 31.76
C LEU A 557 1.91 35.48 32.18
N LYS A 558 1.27 36.66 31.98
CA LYS A 558 1.76 37.96 32.46
C LYS A 558 1.93 37.96 33.96
N LYS A 559 1.01 37.33 34.70
CA LYS A 559 1.08 37.23 36.16
C LYS A 559 2.25 36.35 36.61
N LYS A 560 2.50 35.18 35.93
CA LYS A 560 3.69 34.37 36.18
C LYS A 560 4.99 35.16 35.99
N ILE A 561 5.07 36.01 34.96
CA ILE A 561 6.22 36.86 34.65
C ILE A 561 6.41 37.92 35.76
N SER A 562 5.34 38.62 36.12
CA SER A 562 5.43 39.70 37.13
C SER A 562 5.76 39.20 38.53
N GLU A 563 5.18 38.07 38.94
CA GLU A 563 5.42 37.44 40.24
C GLU A 563 6.67 36.55 40.28
N LYS A 564 7.27 36.29 39.09
CA LYS A 564 8.48 35.45 38.90
C LYS A 564 8.34 34.07 39.53
N LYS A 565 7.13 33.51 39.50
CA LYS A 565 6.83 32.16 40.02
C LYS A 565 5.69 31.50 39.26
N TYR A 566 5.63 30.17 39.34
CA TYR A 566 4.49 29.40 38.82
C TYR A 566 3.19 29.81 39.53
N ILE A 567 2.13 29.96 38.77
CA ILE A 567 0.76 30.20 39.21
C ILE A 567 -0.11 29.11 38.60
N GLU A 568 -0.84 28.41 39.48
CA GLU A 568 -1.73 27.33 39.05
C GLU A 568 -2.96 27.83 38.29
#